data_385f506b67ae2402dd778a0d8d87e8eb
#
_entry.id   385f506b67ae2402dd778a0d8d87e8eb
#
_cell.length_a   1.000
_cell.length_b   1.000
_cell.length_c   1.000
_cell.angle_alpha   90.00
_cell.angle_beta   90.00
_cell.angle_gamma   90.00
#
_symmetry.space_group_name_H-M   'P 1'
#
loop_
_entity.id
_entity.type
_entity.pdbx_description
1 polymer ?
#
loop_
_entity_poly.entity_id
_entity_poly.type
_entity_poly.pdbx_seq_one_letter_code
_entity_poly.pdbx_strand_id
1 'polypeptide(L)'
;RDSYGLCVLTEDSVSHLAPLERPLRVNDQWMYHTRLYAAANYVKTRDDLDLIQLNSFGCGLDAVTTDEVYEILTRSGKIYTCLKIDEVNNLGAARIRVRSLLAALRAHDRKQAVREILPSSIQKPVFTKEMRKDYTILCPQMSPIHFSLLQPAFNAAGYNLEVLPNDNKEAVDVGLKYVNNDACYPSLLVVGQIMDAVLSGKYDMTKTAVLMSQTGGGCRASNYMGFIRRALAKAGYPDVPVISINLASLEKNPGFKFTPALVQKGMYGLVFGDIFLRCLYHVRPYEAEPGSANALHEKWKEKCIAFLSQDKLLSHRTYKKMCREMFRDFDKLPILDIQK
;
A
#
# COMPACT_ATOMS: atom_id res chain seq x y z
N ARG A 1 -19.55 23.56 -20.68
CA ARG A 1 -19.21 24.52 -21.72
C ARG A 1 -20.23 25.68 -21.75
N ASP A 2 -21.43 25.45 -22.21
CA ASP A 2 -22.41 26.52 -22.52
C ASP A 2 -22.92 27.28 -21.29
N SER A 3 -23.12 26.59 -20.15
CA SER A 3 -23.62 27.21 -18.91
C SER A 3 -22.65 28.19 -18.26
N TYR A 4 -21.37 28.18 -18.61
CA TYR A 4 -20.32 29.02 -17.99
C TYR A 4 -19.47 29.77 -19.02
N GLY A 5 -19.76 29.65 -20.30
CA GLY A 5 -18.99 30.30 -21.36
C GLY A 5 -17.53 29.85 -21.45
N LEU A 6 -17.24 28.59 -21.05
CA LEU A 6 -15.89 28.08 -21.03
C LEU A 6 -15.53 27.40 -22.36
N CYS A 7 -14.28 27.58 -22.80
CA CYS A 7 -13.68 26.74 -23.80
C CYS A 7 -13.17 25.46 -23.11
N VAL A 8 -13.54 24.30 -23.62
CA VAL A 8 -13.18 23.02 -23.03
C VAL A 8 -12.34 22.22 -24.02
N LEU A 9 -11.16 21.82 -23.59
CA LEU A 9 -10.23 20.92 -24.28
C LEU A 9 -10.18 19.59 -23.54
N THR A 10 -9.98 18.49 -24.24
CA THR A 10 -9.72 17.18 -23.65
C THR A 10 -8.22 17.00 -23.46
N GLU A 11 -7.80 16.13 -22.52
CA GLU A 11 -6.38 15.94 -22.18
C GLU A 11 -5.55 15.44 -23.37
N ASP A 12 -6.14 14.65 -24.27
CA ASP A 12 -5.48 14.12 -25.47
C ASP A 12 -5.10 15.22 -26.48
N SER A 13 -5.84 16.33 -26.49
CA SER A 13 -5.53 17.47 -27.37
C SER A 13 -4.30 18.25 -26.93
N VAL A 14 -3.81 18.09 -25.69
CA VAL A 14 -2.68 18.85 -25.15
C VAL A 14 -1.55 17.98 -24.57
N SER A 15 -1.79 16.70 -24.29
CA SER A 15 -0.81 15.82 -23.64
C SER A 15 0.47 15.59 -24.44
N HIS A 16 0.42 15.73 -25.74
CA HIS A 16 1.58 15.58 -26.62
C HIS A 16 2.45 16.86 -26.72
N LEU A 17 1.97 17.98 -26.17
CA LEU A 17 2.65 19.29 -26.25
C LEU A 17 3.68 19.52 -25.16
N ALA A 18 3.72 18.65 -24.13
CA ALA A 18 4.75 18.70 -23.11
C ALA A 18 5.31 17.31 -22.78
N PRO A 19 6.60 17.22 -22.48
CA PRO A 19 7.17 15.97 -22.02
C PRO A 19 6.65 15.60 -20.63
N LEU A 20 6.61 14.30 -20.36
CA LEU A 20 6.34 13.82 -19.02
C LEU A 20 7.60 14.04 -18.15
N GLU A 21 7.49 14.88 -17.14
CA GLU A 21 8.57 15.09 -16.17
C GLU A 21 8.71 13.89 -15.23
N ARG A 22 9.94 13.44 -15.04
CA ARG A 22 10.27 12.32 -14.14
C ARG A 22 11.27 12.80 -13.07
N PRO A 23 11.31 12.16 -11.88
CA PRO A 23 10.56 10.97 -11.50
C PRO A 23 9.11 11.24 -11.08
N LEU A 24 8.20 10.33 -11.44
CA LEU A 24 6.86 10.29 -10.87
C LEU A 24 6.90 9.58 -9.51
N ARG A 25 5.98 9.95 -8.63
CA ARG A 25 5.80 9.23 -7.36
C ARG A 25 5.18 7.87 -7.53
N VAL A 26 4.38 7.74 -8.58
CA VAL A 26 3.60 6.55 -8.91
C VAL A 26 4.32 5.71 -9.95
N ASN A 27 4.01 4.45 -9.98
CA ASN A 27 4.42 3.59 -11.08
C ASN A 27 3.62 3.96 -12.33
N ASP A 28 4.34 4.42 -13.33
CA ASP A 28 3.79 4.83 -14.61
C ASP A 28 3.65 3.61 -15.51
N GLN A 29 2.49 2.97 -15.44
CA GLN A 29 2.21 1.71 -16.14
C GLN A 29 1.09 1.81 -17.17
N TRP A 30 0.34 2.92 -17.18
CA TRP A 30 -0.86 3.06 -17.96
C TRP A 30 -0.84 4.32 -18.80
N MET A 31 -1.02 4.14 -20.09
CA MET A 31 -0.99 5.23 -21.09
C MET A 31 -1.93 6.39 -20.73
N TYR A 32 -3.15 6.10 -20.30
CA TYR A 32 -4.12 7.15 -19.97
C TYR A 32 -3.68 8.02 -18.80
N HIS A 33 -3.09 7.43 -17.76
CA HIS A 33 -2.57 8.18 -16.62
C HIS A 33 -1.32 8.98 -17.02
N THR A 34 -0.45 8.39 -17.84
CA THR A 34 0.73 9.08 -18.40
C THR A 34 0.32 10.31 -19.20
N ARG A 35 -0.72 10.20 -20.03
CA ARG A 35 -1.26 11.33 -20.79
C ARG A 35 -1.81 12.41 -19.87
N LEU A 36 -2.51 12.05 -18.81
CA LEU A 36 -3.04 13.00 -17.83
C LEU A 36 -1.92 13.78 -17.12
N TYR A 37 -0.83 13.09 -16.73
CA TYR A 37 0.33 13.77 -16.15
C TYR A 37 1.04 14.69 -17.14
N ALA A 38 1.16 14.29 -18.41
CA ALA A 38 1.72 15.13 -19.46
C ALA A 38 0.82 16.36 -19.72
N ALA A 39 -0.49 16.20 -19.75
CA ALA A 39 -1.43 17.31 -19.85
C ALA A 39 -1.31 18.26 -18.65
N ALA A 40 -1.18 17.75 -17.44
CA ALA A 40 -0.94 18.56 -16.24
C ALA A 40 0.39 19.34 -16.33
N ASN A 41 1.44 18.69 -16.84
CA ASN A 41 2.74 19.35 -17.09
C ASN A 41 2.66 20.45 -18.15
N TYR A 42 1.81 20.28 -19.17
CA TYR A 42 1.56 21.35 -20.15
C TYR A 42 0.79 22.51 -19.52
N VAL A 43 -0.32 22.20 -18.86
CA VAL A 43 -1.20 23.22 -18.23
C VAL A 43 -0.45 24.07 -17.19
N LYS A 44 0.50 23.47 -16.42
CA LYS A 44 1.25 24.24 -15.42
C LYS A 44 2.09 25.36 -16.01
N THR A 45 2.47 25.28 -17.28
CA THR A 45 3.28 26.29 -17.98
C THR A 45 2.46 27.37 -18.68
N ARG A 46 1.12 27.25 -18.64
CA ARG A 46 0.20 28.10 -19.39
C ARG A 46 -0.69 28.92 -18.47
N ASP A 47 -0.73 30.24 -18.65
CA ASP A 47 -1.59 31.12 -17.84
C ASP A 47 -3.06 31.12 -18.30
N ASP A 48 -3.31 30.75 -19.54
CA ASP A 48 -4.62 30.71 -20.17
C ASP A 48 -5.35 29.37 -20.05
N LEU A 49 -4.73 28.36 -19.41
CA LEU A 49 -5.30 27.03 -19.20
C LEU A 49 -5.36 26.66 -17.72
N ASP A 50 -6.43 26.02 -17.32
CA ASP A 50 -6.58 25.36 -16.02
C ASP A 50 -7.12 23.94 -16.23
N LEU A 51 -6.77 23.02 -15.31
CA LEU A 51 -7.12 21.62 -15.44
C LEU A 51 -8.22 21.25 -14.44
N ILE A 52 -9.26 20.60 -14.95
CA ILE A 52 -10.29 19.94 -14.16
C ILE A 52 -10.14 18.44 -14.38
N GLN A 53 -9.79 17.71 -13.35
CA GLN A 53 -9.71 16.26 -13.39
C GLN A 53 -11.09 15.64 -13.13
N LEU A 54 -11.52 14.76 -14.00
CA LEU A 54 -12.66 13.90 -13.76
C LEU A 54 -12.19 12.66 -13.02
N ASN A 55 -12.83 12.31 -11.93
CA ASN A 55 -12.56 11.11 -11.16
C ASN A 55 -13.86 10.33 -10.97
N SER A 56 -13.82 9.04 -11.24
CA SER A 56 -14.91 8.15 -10.93
C SER A 56 -14.79 7.64 -9.48
N PHE A 57 -15.55 6.68 -9.13
CA PHE A 57 -15.55 6.07 -7.81
C PHE A 57 -14.14 5.63 -7.36
N GLY A 58 -13.77 5.87 -6.11
CA GLY A 58 -12.42 5.72 -5.52
C GLY A 58 -11.80 4.32 -5.54
N CYS A 59 -12.24 3.42 -6.41
CA CYS A 59 -11.60 2.14 -6.65
C CYS A 59 -10.79 2.18 -7.95
N GLY A 60 -9.49 1.98 -7.87
CA GLY A 60 -8.62 1.97 -9.03
C GLY A 60 -7.43 2.91 -8.88
N LEU A 61 -6.73 3.17 -9.97
CA LEU A 61 -5.55 4.04 -10.00
C LEU A 61 -5.89 5.52 -9.86
N ASP A 62 -7.15 5.90 -10.02
CA ASP A 62 -7.59 7.29 -9.96
C ASP A 62 -7.23 7.99 -8.65
N ALA A 63 -7.32 7.28 -7.52
CA ALA A 63 -6.93 7.82 -6.22
C ALA A 63 -5.43 8.19 -6.15
N VAL A 64 -4.59 7.48 -6.90
CA VAL A 64 -3.14 7.75 -6.98
C VAL A 64 -2.88 8.84 -8.01
N THR A 65 -3.62 8.83 -9.11
CA THR A 65 -3.52 9.80 -10.20
C THR A 65 -3.93 11.19 -9.74
N THR A 66 -4.97 11.30 -8.91
CA THR A 66 -5.39 12.60 -8.35
C THR A 66 -4.30 13.23 -7.49
N ASP A 67 -3.58 12.44 -6.70
CA ASP A 67 -2.46 12.93 -5.87
C ASP A 67 -1.30 13.45 -6.73
N GLU A 68 -0.97 12.75 -7.82
CA GLU A 68 0.12 13.16 -8.71
C GLU A 68 -0.23 14.44 -9.46
N VAL A 69 -1.43 14.52 -10.05
CA VAL A 69 -1.89 15.72 -10.75
C VAL A 69 -2.02 16.91 -9.82
N TYR A 70 -2.58 16.69 -8.61
CA TYR A 70 -2.63 17.72 -7.58
C TYR A 70 -1.24 18.33 -7.33
N GLU A 71 -0.24 17.48 -7.20
CA GLU A 71 1.11 17.93 -6.90
C GLU A 71 1.77 18.67 -8.08
N ILE A 72 1.61 18.14 -9.31
CA ILE A 72 2.13 18.81 -10.51
C ILE A 72 1.57 20.24 -10.62
N LEU A 73 0.27 20.41 -10.40
CA LEU A 73 -0.40 21.70 -10.55
C LEU A 73 -0.11 22.64 -9.37
N THR A 74 -0.20 22.17 -8.14
CA THR A 74 -0.04 23.03 -6.97
C THR A 74 1.39 23.54 -6.80
N ARG A 75 2.40 22.77 -7.23
CA ARG A 75 3.80 23.24 -7.27
C ARG A 75 4.02 24.44 -8.17
N SER A 76 3.25 24.57 -9.22
CA SER A 76 3.33 25.70 -10.14
C SER A 76 2.36 26.83 -9.78
N GLY A 77 1.73 26.77 -8.61
CA GLY A 77 0.76 27.78 -8.19
C GLY A 77 -0.61 27.67 -8.87
N LYS A 78 -0.86 26.58 -9.60
CA LYS A 78 -2.17 26.32 -10.21
C LYS A 78 -3.19 25.80 -9.21
N ILE A 79 -4.45 26.11 -9.43
CA ILE A 79 -5.55 25.57 -8.64
C ILE A 79 -5.91 24.19 -9.18
N TYR A 80 -5.84 23.18 -8.30
CA TYR A 80 -6.31 21.84 -8.64
C TYR A 80 -7.81 21.69 -8.38
N THR A 81 -8.54 21.19 -9.37
CA THR A 81 -9.97 20.91 -9.24
C THR A 81 -10.26 19.49 -9.71
N CYS A 82 -10.87 18.69 -8.83
CA CYS A 82 -11.34 17.36 -9.13
C CYS A 82 -12.87 17.32 -9.07
N LEU A 83 -13.51 16.78 -10.12
CA LEU A 83 -14.94 16.49 -10.17
C LEU A 83 -15.14 14.99 -9.97
N LYS A 84 -15.78 14.60 -8.89
CA LYS A 84 -16.21 13.22 -8.68
C LYS A 84 -17.49 12.97 -9.47
N ILE A 85 -17.41 12.06 -10.41
CA ILE A 85 -18.51 11.61 -11.24
C ILE A 85 -18.81 10.17 -10.86
N ASP A 86 -19.98 9.96 -10.29
CA ASP A 86 -20.51 8.64 -9.96
C ASP A 86 -21.72 8.29 -10.83
N GLU A 87 -22.32 7.14 -10.59
CA GLU A 87 -23.51 6.67 -11.29
C GLU A 87 -24.76 7.52 -11.02
N VAL A 88 -24.71 8.35 -9.99
CA VAL A 88 -25.82 9.25 -9.64
C VAL A 88 -25.69 10.54 -10.45
N ASN A 89 -26.56 10.74 -11.39
CA ASN A 89 -26.62 11.88 -12.31
C ASN A 89 -26.93 13.25 -11.64
N ASN A 90 -26.43 13.47 -10.42
CA ASN A 90 -26.61 14.75 -9.76
C ASN A 90 -25.48 15.72 -10.09
N LEU A 91 -25.69 16.54 -11.09
CA LEU A 91 -24.74 17.57 -11.52
C LEU A 91 -24.64 18.76 -10.55
N GLY A 92 -25.40 18.81 -9.47
CA GLY A 92 -25.39 19.92 -8.50
C GLY A 92 -24.02 20.13 -7.89
N ALA A 93 -23.39 19.06 -7.36
CA ALA A 93 -22.06 19.12 -6.77
C ALA A 93 -20.99 19.55 -7.79
N ALA A 94 -21.04 19.02 -9.03
CA ALA A 94 -20.14 19.41 -10.09
C ALA A 94 -20.29 20.89 -10.46
N ARG A 95 -21.52 21.41 -10.53
CA ARG A 95 -21.79 22.83 -10.78
C ARG A 95 -21.21 23.73 -9.68
N ILE A 96 -21.36 23.36 -8.41
CA ILE A 96 -20.79 24.09 -7.28
C ILE A 96 -19.26 24.12 -7.39
N ARG A 97 -18.63 23.00 -7.68
CA ARG A 97 -17.17 22.89 -7.84
C ARG A 97 -16.65 23.77 -8.98
N VAL A 98 -17.32 23.77 -10.13
CA VAL A 98 -16.94 24.65 -11.27
C VAL A 98 -17.10 26.13 -10.90
N ARG A 99 -18.21 26.51 -10.24
CA ARG A 99 -18.38 27.90 -9.77
C ARG A 99 -17.31 28.32 -8.76
N SER A 100 -16.95 27.42 -7.83
CA SER A 100 -15.88 27.66 -6.85
C SER A 100 -14.53 27.85 -7.55
N LEU A 101 -14.22 27.03 -8.55
CA LEU A 101 -13.01 27.19 -9.37
C LEU A 101 -12.98 28.57 -10.03
N LEU A 102 -14.06 28.97 -10.71
CA LEU A 102 -14.12 30.26 -11.40
C LEU A 102 -13.99 31.44 -10.44
N ALA A 103 -14.59 31.34 -9.24
CA ALA A 103 -14.42 32.36 -8.21
C ALA A 103 -12.97 32.40 -7.69
N ALA A 104 -12.38 31.25 -7.44
CA ALA A 104 -11.00 31.14 -7.00
C ALA A 104 -10.01 31.66 -8.03
N LEU A 105 -10.20 31.38 -9.33
CA LEU A 105 -9.35 31.90 -10.41
C LEU A 105 -9.39 33.43 -10.50
N ARG A 106 -10.55 34.06 -10.24
CA ARG A 106 -10.69 35.51 -10.23
C ARG A 106 -9.97 36.16 -9.03
N ALA A 107 -9.97 35.46 -7.89
CA ALA A 107 -9.36 35.94 -6.65
C ALA A 107 -7.86 35.54 -6.50
N HIS A 108 -7.39 34.65 -7.35
CA HIS A 108 -6.06 34.05 -7.23
C HIS A 108 -4.99 34.93 -7.87
N ASP A 109 -4.11 35.51 -7.05
CA ASP A 109 -2.89 36.15 -7.55
C ASP A 109 -1.81 35.07 -7.77
N ARG A 110 -1.63 34.66 -9.02
CA ARG A 110 -0.72 33.60 -9.43
C ARG A 110 0.76 33.88 -9.09
N LYS A 111 1.12 35.14 -8.90
CA LYS A 111 2.49 35.55 -8.58
C LYS A 111 2.86 35.35 -7.10
N GLN A 112 1.88 35.29 -6.21
CA GLN A 112 2.12 35.13 -4.76
C GLN A 112 1.96 33.71 -4.25
N ALA A 113 1.54 32.75 -5.08
CA ALA A 113 1.19 31.40 -4.68
C ALA A 113 2.38 30.41 -4.66
N VAL A 114 3.61 30.88 -4.51
CA VAL A 114 4.76 29.98 -4.27
C VAL A 114 4.64 29.43 -2.86
N ARG A 115 3.92 28.32 -2.71
CA ARG A 115 3.89 27.56 -1.46
C ARG A 115 5.19 26.79 -1.32
N GLU A 116 5.61 26.62 -0.05
CA GLU A 116 6.69 25.74 0.33
C GLU A 116 6.43 24.32 -0.24
N ILE A 117 7.22 23.92 -1.23
CA ILE A 117 6.97 22.73 -2.01
C ILE A 117 7.87 21.64 -1.46
N LEU A 118 7.27 20.55 -0.99
CA LEU A 118 8.02 19.31 -0.78
C LEU A 118 8.79 18.94 -2.06
N PRO A 119 10.08 18.58 -1.99
CA PRO A 119 10.88 18.27 -3.17
C PRO A 119 10.18 17.27 -4.09
N SER A 120 10.27 17.46 -5.40
CA SER A 120 9.64 16.59 -6.42
C SER A 120 10.16 15.15 -6.37
N SER A 121 11.37 14.96 -5.89
CA SER A 121 11.95 13.65 -5.65
C SER A 121 11.92 13.37 -4.15
N ILE A 122 10.96 12.59 -3.67
CA ILE A 122 11.13 11.92 -2.39
C ILE A 122 12.34 11.02 -2.55
N GLN A 123 13.41 11.31 -1.79
CA GLN A 123 14.56 10.44 -1.76
C GLN A 123 14.09 9.01 -1.48
N LYS A 124 14.69 8.06 -2.19
CA LYS A 124 14.42 6.63 -1.97
C LYS A 124 15.60 6.03 -1.22
N PRO A 125 15.66 6.15 0.11
CA PRO A 125 16.74 5.55 0.87
C PRO A 125 16.82 4.06 0.57
N VAL A 126 18.01 3.56 0.34
CA VAL A 126 18.24 2.17 -0.06
C VAL A 126 18.62 1.37 1.18
N PHE A 127 17.99 0.22 1.38
CA PHE A 127 18.37 -0.69 2.43
C PHE A 127 19.67 -1.42 2.06
N THR A 128 20.76 -1.12 2.78
CA THR A 128 22.10 -1.64 2.49
C THR A 128 22.39 -2.97 3.21
N LYS A 129 23.53 -3.59 2.87
CA LYS A 129 23.94 -4.87 3.50
C LYS A 129 24.31 -4.68 4.98
N GLU A 130 24.85 -3.53 5.33
CA GLU A 130 25.25 -3.17 6.68
C GLU A 130 24.01 -3.03 7.58
N MET A 131 22.96 -2.39 7.09
CA MET A 131 21.68 -2.21 7.79
C MET A 131 21.01 -3.53 8.17
N ARG A 132 21.26 -4.60 7.43
CA ARG A 132 20.63 -5.91 7.67
C ARG A 132 20.86 -6.46 9.08
N LYS A 133 21.98 -6.14 9.72
CA LYS A 133 22.35 -6.69 11.02
C LYS A 133 21.67 -5.97 12.18
N ASP A 134 21.50 -4.64 12.04
CA ASP A 134 21.17 -3.77 13.17
C ASP A 134 19.79 -3.11 13.04
N TYR A 135 19.16 -3.22 11.87
CA TYR A 135 17.88 -2.58 11.61
C TYR A 135 16.70 -3.48 11.95
N THR A 136 15.71 -2.92 12.62
CA THR A 136 14.39 -3.53 12.74
C THR A 136 13.57 -3.22 11.49
N ILE A 137 12.99 -4.25 10.89
CA ILE A 137 12.19 -4.13 9.68
C ILE A 137 10.72 -4.26 10.06
N LEU A 138 9.99 -3.15 10.01
CA LEU A 138 8.56 -3.11 10.30
C LEU A 138 7.77 -3.58 9.08
N CYS A 139 6.89 -4.53 9.28
CA CYS A 139 6.03 -5.08 8.23
C CYS A 139 4.56 -4.92 8.65
N PRO A 140 3.71 -4.24 7.86
CA PRO A 140 2.30 -4.15 8.17
C PRO A 140 1.65 -5.53 8.04
N GLN A 141 0.73 -5.82 8.94
CA GLN A 141 -0.01 -7.07 8.90
C GLN A 141 -1.16 -6.96 7.87
N MET A 142 -1.22 -7.89 6.93
CA MET A 142 -2.28 -7.96 5.93
C MET A 142 -3.10 -9.26 6.02
N SER A 143 -2.60 -10.26 6.75
CA SER A 143 -3.27 -11.54 6.99
C SER A 143 -2.71 -12.15 8.29
N PRO A 144 -3.45 -12.12 9.39
CA PRO A 144 -2.95 -12.53 10.72
C PRO A 144 -2.34 -13.93 10.74
N ILE A 145 -2.99 -14.88 10.08
CA ILE A 145 -2.54 -16.27 10.07
C ILE A 145 -1.23 -16.41 9.28
N HIS A 146 -1.17 -15.85 8.05
CA HIS A 146 -0.01 -16.00 7.18
C HIS A 146 1.20 -15.23 7.70
N PHE A 147 1.00 -13.99 8.14
CA PHE A 147 2.11 -13.13 8.57
C PHE A 147 2.77 -13.63 9.86
N SER A 148 2.00 -14.30 10.74
CA SER A 148 2.56 -14.98 11.92
C SER A 148 3.53 -16.11 11.56
N LEU A 149 3.38 -16.72 10.38
CA LEU A 149 4.26 -17.77 9.86
C LEU A 149 5.41 -17.22 9.00
N LEU A 150 5.19 -16.08 8.34
CA LEU A 150 6.24 -15.44 7.54
C LEU A 150 7.32 -14.78 8.39
N GLN A 151 6.96 -14.13 9.49
CA GLN A 151 7.92 -13.47 10.37
C GLN A 151 9.07 -14.41 10.82
N PRO A 152 8.82 -15.60 11.37
CA PRO A 152 9.90 -16.53 11.75
C PRO A 152 10.74 -16.99 10.56
N ALA A 153 10.17 -17.12 9.37
CA ALA A 153 10.92 -17.46 8.17
C ALA A 153 11.94 -16.38 7.78
N PHE A 154 11.56 -15.10 7.89
CA PHE A 154 12.45 -13.96 7.65
C PHE A 154 13.52 -13.84 8.73
N ASN A 155 13.14 -14.04 10.00
CA ASN A 155 14.07 -13.95 11.13
C ASN A 155 15.12 -15.07 11.06
N ALA A 156 14.73 -16.28 10.67
CA ALA A 156 15.67 -17.37 10.39
C ALA A 156 16.57 -17.13 9.16
N ALA A 157 16.21 -16.19 8.29
CA ALA A 157 17.06 -15.76 7.18
C ALA A 157 18.02 -14.62 7.56
N GLY A 158 18.07 -14.22 8.84
CA GLY A 158 18.94 -13.20 9.40
C GLY A 158 18.44 -11.76 9.18
N TYR A 159 17.12 -11.58 9.11
CA TYR A 159 16.46 -10.28 9.19
C TYR A 159 15.79 -10.14 10.55
N ASN A 160 15.78 -8.95 11.12
CA ASN A 160 14.98 -8.65 12.31
C ASN A 160 13.64 -8.07 11.85
N LEU A 161 12.74 -8.94 11.37
CA LEU A 161 11.41 -8.57 10.92
C LEU A 161 10.41 -8.59 12.06
N GLU A 162 9.66 -7.52 12.20
CA GLU A 162 8.53 -7.41 13.12
C GLU A 162 7.25 -7.12 12.33
N VAL A 163 6.29 -8.04 12.44
CA VAL A 163 4.94 -7.86 11.89
C VAL A 163 4.12 -7.05 12.88
N LEU A 164 3.62 -5.90 12.43
CA LEU A 164 2.89 -4.96 13.27
C LEU A 164 1.51 -5.54 13.64
N PRO A 165 1.13 -5.57 14.93
CA PRO A 165 -0.12 -6.20 15.36
C PRO A 165 -1.34 -5.29 15.26
N ASN A 166 -1.13 -3.99 15.07
CA ASN A 166 -2.17 -2.98 15.21
C ASN A 166 -3.02 -2.85 13.94
N ASP A 167 -4.16 -3.50 13.95
CA ASP A 167 -5.22 -3.43 12.94
C ASP A 167 -6.49 -2.75 13.48
N ASN A 168 -6.30 -1.93 14.51
CA ASN A 168 -7.36 -1.26 15.27
C ASN A 168 -7.75 0.10 14.67
N LYS A 169 -8.71 0.77 15.34
CA LYS A 169 -9.22 2.08 14.92
C LYS A 169 -8.12 3.16 14.91
N GLU A 170 -7.19 3.09 15.85
CA GLU A 170 -6.08 4.04 15.96
C GLU A 170 -5.21 4.02 14.70
N ALA A 171 -4.91 2.85 14.16
CA ALA A 171 -4.19 2.71 12.89
C ALA A 171 -4.96 3.37 11.73
N VAL A 172 -6.29 3.23 11.68
CA VAL A 172 -7.13 3.92 10.68
C VAL A 172 -7.05 5.44 10.84
N ASP A 173 -7.22 5.93 12.05
CA ASP A 173 -7.22 7.37 12.35
C ASP A 173 -5.86 8.02 12.01
N VAL A 174 -4.76 7.30 12.26
CA VAL A 174 -3.43 7.72 11.84
C VAL A 174 -3.29 7.67 10.33
N GLY A 175 -3.76 6.60 9.68
CA GLY A 175 -3.72 6.44 8.22
C GLY A 175 -4.41 7.59 7.49
N LEU A 176 -5.56 8.03 7.97
CA LEU A 176 -6.33 9.15 7.41
C LEU A 176 -5.58 10.50 7.42
N LYS A 177 -4.58 10.67 8.30
CA LYS A 177 -3.75 11.88 8.34
C LYS A 177 -2.70 11.93 7.24
N TYR A 178 -2.29 10.75 6.72
CA TYR A 178 -1.16 10.60 5.81
C TYR A 178 -1.54 10.16 4.41
N VAL A 179 -2.67 9.48 4.25
CA VAL A 179 -3.17 8.97 2.98
C VAL A 179 -4.39 9.75 2.54
N ASN A 180 -4.51 9.98 1.24
CA ASN A 180 -5.70 10.60 0.65
C ASN A 180 -6.94 9.75 1.00
N ASN A 181 -8.00 10.43 1.44
CA ASN A 181 -9.26 9.80 1.82
C ASN A 181 -9.95 9.05 0.66
N ASP A 182 -9.59 9.34 -0.57
CA ASP A 182 -10.09 8.63 -1.78
C ASP A 182 -9.33 7.30 -2.03
N ALA A 183 -8.24 7.04 -1.29
CA ALA A 183 -7.53 5.77 -1.37
C ALA A 183 -8.36 4.63 -0.76
N CYS A 184 -8.05 3.39 -1.16
CA CYS A 184 -8.76 2.23 -0.62
C CYS A 184 -8.50 2.03 0.88
N TYR A 185 -9.48 1.48 1.58
CA TYR A 185 -9.37 1.18 3.01
C TYR A 185 -8.13 0.36 3.38
N PRO A 186 -7.73 -0.69 2.63
CA PRO A 186 -6.47 -1.39 2.90
C PRO A 186 -5.23 -0.49 2.87
N SER A 187 -5.19 0.55 2.02
CA SER A 187 -4.04 1.48 2.03
C SER A 187 -4.00 2.33 3.27
N LEU A 188 -5.16 2.73 3.79
CA LEU A 188 -5.27 3.45 5.06
C LEU A 188 -4.76 2.61 6.21
N LEU A 189 -5.17 1.33 6.28
CA LEU A 189 -4.70 0.39 7.30
C LEU A 189 -3.19 0.15 7.23
N VAL A 190 -2.67 -0.18 6.05
CA VAL A 190 -1.24 -0.48 5.86
C VAL A 190 -0.37 0.71 6.24
N VAL A 191 -0.68 1.91 5.73
CA VAL A 191 0.08 3.11 6.07
C VAL A 191 -0.14 3.49 7.53
N GLY A 192 -1.36 3.34 8.02
CA GLY A 192 -1.72 3.65 9.41
C GLY A 192 -0.97 2.79 10.42
N GLN A 193 -0.89 1.47 10.22
CA GLN A 193 -0.10 0.57 11.06
C GLN A 193 1.37 0.99 11.14
N ILE A 194 1.97 1.29 9.97
CA ILE A 194 3.36 1.72 9.89
C ILE A 194 3.54 3.06 10.62
N MET A 195 2.69 4.03 10.33
CA MET A 195 2.83 5.36 10.91
C MET A 195 2.52 5.39 12.41
N ASP A 196 1.58 4.58 12.88
CA ASP A 196 1.31 4.41 14.31
C ASP A 196 2.54 3.85 15.03
N ALA A 197 3.17 2.81 14.46
CA ALA A 197 4.42 2.26 14.98
C ALA A 197 5.56 3.29 14.99
N VAL A 198 5.75 4.00 13.88
CA VAL A 198 6.78 5.06 13.72
C VAL A 198 6.60 6.18 14.74
N LEU A 199 5.36 6.60 14.99
CA LEU A 199 5.04 7.69 15.91
C LEU A 199 4.96 7.26 17.38
N SER A 200 4.94 5.95 17.66
CA SER A 200 4.82 5.40 19.02
C SER A 200 6.00 5.68 19.93
N GLY A 201 7.16 6.05 19.38
CA GLY A 201 8.42 6.19 20.12
C GLY A 201 9.06 4.88 20.56
N LYS A 202 8.49 3.72 20.16
CA LYS A 202 9.03 2.39 20.54
C LYS A 202 10.26 1.98 19.73
N TYR A 203 10.44 2.57 18.55
CA TYR A 203 11.48 2.19 17.60
C TYR A 203 12.50 3.31 17.42
N ASP A 204 13.77 2.94 17.35
CA ASP A 204 14.84 3.85 16.94
C ASP A 204 14.76 4.06 15.42
N MET A 205 14.24 5.21 15.01
CA MET A 205 14.03 5.51 13.58
C MET A 205 15.31 5.60 12.78
N THR A 206 16.48 5.74 13.42
CA THR A 206 17.78 5.71 12.75
C THR A 206 18.21 4.28 12.37
N LYS A 207 17.59 3.27 12.99
CA LYS A 207 17.83 1.84 12.75
C LYS A 207 16.54 1.09 12.39
N THR A 208 15.63 1.76 11.75
CA THR A 208 14.36 1.17 11.32
C THR A 208 14.24 1.21 9.80
N ALA A 209 13.68 0.15 9.24
CA ALA A 209 13.26 0.07 7.85
C ALA A 209 11.82 -0.44 7.77
N VAL A 210 11.17 -0.24 6.65
CA VAL A 210 9.81 -0.75 6.41
C VAL A 210 9.85 -1.75 5.26
N LEU A 211 9.10 -2.83 5.38
CA LEU A 211 8.95 -3.84 4.32
C LEU A 211 7.52 -3.83 3.80
N MET A 212 7.37 -3.81 2.49
CA MET A 212 6.07 -3.89 1.84
C MET A 212 6.15 -4.68 0.54
N SER A 213 5.13 -5.46 0.23
CA SER A 213 5.00 -6.11 -1.08
C SER A 213 4.54 -5.12 -2.13
N GLN A 214 5.02 -5.30 -3.36
CA GLN A 214 4.64 -4.49 -4.52
C GLN A 214 4.29 -5.42 -5.68
N THR A 215 3.05 -5.37 -6.14
CA THR A 215 2.55 -6.32 -7.13
C THR A 215 3.04 -6.03 -8.56
N GLY A 216 3.36 -4.77 -8.86
CA GLY A 216 3.77 -4.35 -10.21
C GLY A 216 2.62 -4.24 -11.21
N GLY A 217 1.39 -4.54 -10.81
CA GLY A 217 0.20 -4.44 -11.66
C GLY A 217 -0.50 -3.08 -11.56
N GLY A 218 -1.61 -2.91 -12.28
CA GLY A 218 -2.43 -1.70 -12.28
C GLY A 218 -3.23 -1.46 -10.98
N CYS A 219 -2.92 -2.14 -9.91
CA CYS A 219 -3.54 -1.98 -8.60
C CYS A 219 -2.87 -0.87 -7.79
N ARG A 220 -3.62 -0.21 -6.93
CA ARG A 220 -3.08 0.75 -5.95
C ARG A 220 -2.03 0.14 -5.03
N ALA A 221 -2.11 -1.15 -4.76
CA ALA A 221 -1.11 -1.87 -3.97
C ALA A 221 0.31 -1.72 -4.53
N SER A 222 0.48 -1.55 -5.83
CA SER A 222 1.77 -1.22 -6.46
C SER A 222 2.31 0.14 -6.02
N ASN A 223 1.43 1.03 -5.56
CA ASN A 223 1.76 2.40 -5.15
C ASN A 223 1.79 2.59 -3.62
N TYR A 224 1.53 1.56 -2.80
CA TYR A 224 1.66 1.66 -1.34
C TYR A 224 3.06 2.10 -0.91
N MET A 225 4.08 1.72 -1.66
CA MET A 225 5.46 2.19 -1.45
C MET A 225 5.56 3.72 -1.50
N GLY A 226 4.90 4.33 -2.47
CA GLY A 226 4.84 5.79 -2.62
C GLY A 226 4.09 6.45 -1.45
N PHE A 227 2.97 5.88 -1.02
CA PHE A 227 2.21 6.37 0.13
C PHE A 227 3.00 6.29 1.43
N ILE A 228 3.68 5.17 1.67
CA ILE A 228 4.52 4.97 2.86
C ILE A 228 5.66 6.00 2.88
N ARG A 229 6.41 6.17 1.79
CA ARG A 229 7.50 7.15 1.70
C ARG A 229 7.02 8.58 1.92
N ARG A 230 5.87 8.93 1.34
CA ARG A 230 5.26 10.24 1.54
C ARG A 230 4.85 10.45 3.00
N ALA A 231 4.26 9.45 3.63
CA ALA A 231 3.87 9.50 5.03
C ALA A 231 5.08 9.68 5.94
N LEU A 232 6.13 8.89 5.73
CA LEU A 232 7.40 9.00 6.45
C LEU A 232 8.03 10.40 6.29
N ALA A 233 8.13 10.90 5.07
CA ALA A 233 8.66 12.24 4.80
C ALA A 233 7.84 13.34 5.49
N LYS A 234 6.51 13.25 5.43
CA LYS A 234 5.58 14.19 6.10
C LYS A 234 5.72 14.15 7.63
N ALA A 235 6.09 13.00 8.18
CA ALA A 235 6.32 12.83 9.61
C ALA A 235 7.74 13.19 10.06
N GLY A 236 8.63 13.63 9.15
CA GLY A 236 10.01 14.02 9.48
C GLY A 236 11.03 12.86 9.42
N TYR A 237 10.67 11.73 8.82
CA TYR A 237 11.53 10.54 8.68
C TYR A 237 11.82 10.18 7.21
N PRO A 238 12.32 11.11 6.38
CA PRO A 238 12.54 10.86 4.95
C PRO A 238 13.62 9.81 4.68
N ASP A 239 14.53 9.57 5.64
CA ASP A 239 15.69 8.69 5.50
C ASP A 239 15.39 7.22 5.85
N VAL A 240 14.18 6.89 6.29
CA VAL A 240 13.78 5.51 6.59
C VAL A 240 13.65 4.70 5.31
N PRO A 241 14.46 3.62 5.13
CA PRO A 241 14.37 2.78 3.94
C PRO A 241 13.05 2.03 3.87
N VAL A 242 12.45 2.01 2.67
CA VAL A 242 11.24 1.22 2.40
C VAL A 242 11.60 0.13 1.40
N ILE A 243 11.65 -1.10 1.88
CA ILE A 243 12.03 -2.30 1.13
C ILE A 243 10.83 -2.79 0.34
N SER A 244 10.97 -2.87 -0.98
CA SER A 244 9.95 -3.43 -1.86
C SER A 244 10.19 -4.92 -2.10
N ILE A 245 9.23 -5.76 -1.71
CA ILE A 245 9.18 -7.14 -2.17
C ILE A 245 8.46 -7.17 -3.51
N ASN A 246 9.21 -7.31 -4.60
CA ASN A 246 8.65 -7.43 -5.94
C ASN A 246 9.42 -8.44 -6.78
N LEU A 247 8.71 -9.14 -7.67
CA LEU A 247 9.29 -10.10 -8.61
C LEU A 247 9.78 -9.42 -9.90
N ALA A 248 9.38 -8.18 -10.15
CA ALA A 248 9.67 -7.44 -11.38
C ALA A 248 10.93 -6.57 -11.29
N SER A 249 11.70 -6.68 -10.20
CA SER A 249 12.93 -5.88 -9.97
C SER A 249 12.70 -4.37 -10.09
N LEU A 250 11.53 -3.88 -9.70
CA LEU A 250 11.14 -2.47 -9.79
C LEU A 250 12.04 -1.56 -8.93
N GLU A 251 12.57 -2.09 -7.83
CA GLU A 251 13.47 -1.38 -6.93
C GLU A 251 14.59 -2.28 -6.43
N LYS A 252 15.79 -1.72 -6.29
CA LYS A 252 16.97 -2.46 -5.82
C LYS A 252 17.22 -2.14 -4.34
N ASN A 253 17.22 -3.17 -3.51
CA ASN A 253 17.59 -3.10 -2.09
C ASN A 253 18.70 -4.11 -1.82
N PRO A 254 20.00 -3.75 -1.92
CA PRO A 254 21.12 -4.70 -1.87
C PRO A 254 21.26 -5.42 -0.52
N GLY A 255 20.71 -4.85 0.56
CA GLY A 255 20.64 -5.49 1.87
C GLY A 255 19.57 -6.59 1.97
N PHE A 256 18.58 -6.57 1.07
CA PHE A 256 17.50 -7.55 1.04
C PHE A 256 17.70 -8.54 -0.13
N LYS A 257 17.78 -9.83 0.19
CA LYS A 257 18.00 -10.89 -0.80
C LYS A 257 17.05 -12.05 -0.58
N PHE A 258 16.43 -12.50 -1.64
CA PHE A 258 15.72 -13.78 -1.68
C PHE A 258 16.73 -14.92 -1.80
N THR A 259 17.02 -15.58 -0.69
CA THR A 259 17.79 -16.83 -0.71
C THR A 259 16.87 -18.01 -1.03
N PRO A 260 17.37 -19.12 -1.61
CA PRO A 260 16.56 -20.32 -1.83
C PRO A 260 15.87 -20.82 -0.56
N ALA A 261 16.55 -20.71 0.60
CA ALA A 261 16.00 -21.10 1.89
C ALA A 261 14.83 -20.17 2.32
N LEU A 262 14.97 -18.85 2.15
CA LEU A 262 13.89 -17.90 2.46
C LEU A 262 12.69 -18.12 1.55
N VAL A 263 12.91 -18.32 0.25
CA VAL A 263 11.83 -18.60 -0.72
C VAL A 263 11.09 -19.88 -0.33
N GLN A 264 11.83 -20.97 -0.03
CA GLN A 264 11.23 -22.24 0.40
C GLN A 264 10.39 -22.07 1.66
N LYS A 265 10.94 -21.40 2.69
CA LYS A 265 10.24 -21.16 3.95
C LYS A 265 9.01 -20.29 3.76
N GLY A 266 9.13 -19.23 2.96
CA GLY A 266 8.02 -18.36 2.62
C GLY A 266 6.89 -19.12 1.94
N MET A 267 7.20 -19.95 0.94
CA MET A 267 6.22 -20.79 0.26
C MET A 267 5.55 -21.79 1.23
N TYR A 268 6.32 -22.44 2.11
CA TYR A 268 5.74 -23.36 3.09
C TYR A 268 4.88 -22.62 4.11
N GLY A 269 5.30 -21.43 4.55
CA GLY A 269 4.50 -20.60 5.45
C GLY A 269 3.17 -20.17 4.84
N LEU A 270 3.17 -19.77 3.56
CA LEU A 270 1.94 -19.44 2.83
C LEU A 270 0.98 -20.63 2.75
N VAL A 271 1.49 -21.81 2.37
CA VAL A 271 0.64 -23.01 2.26
C VAL A 271 0.13 -23.47 3.63
N PHE A 272 0.94 -23.39 4.69
CA PHE A 272 0.44 -23.65 6.04
C PHE A 272 -0.67 -22.67 6.44
N GLY A 273 -0.52 -21.39 6.09
CA GLY A 273 -1.55 -20.38 6.31
C GLY A 273 -2.86 -20.70 5.58
N ASP A 274 -2.78 -21.12 4.32
CA ASP A 274 -3.94 -21.54 3.53
C ASP A 274 -4.63 -22.77 4.14
N ILE A 275 -3.86 -23.76 4.60
CA ILE A 275 -4.39 -24.92 5.28
C ILE A 275 -5.12 -24.50 6.57
N PHE A 276 -4.54 -23.61 7.37
CA PHE A 276 -5.18 -23.09 8.57
C PHE A 276 -6.48 -22.36 8.25
N LEU A 277 -6.49 -21.47 7.28
CA LEU A 277 -7.72 -20.78 6.87
C LEU A 277 -8.81 -21.76 6.48
N ARG A 278 -8.46 -22.73 5.63
CA ARG A 278 -9.40 -23.73 5.16
C ARG A 278 -9.94 -24.59 6.32
N CYS A 279 -9.08 -25.10 7.17
CA CYS A 279 -9.47 -25.94 8.30
C CYS A 279 -10.31 -25.16 9.32
N LEU A 280 -9.86 -23.96 9.71
CA LEU A 280 -10.60 -23.15 10.67
C LEU A 280 -11.99 -22.76 10.18
N TYR A 281 -12.12 -22.29 8.95
CA TYR A 281 -13.40 -21.86 8.41
C TYR A 281 -14.33 -23.00 8.10
N HIS A 282 -13.79 -24.21 7.90
CA HIS A 282 -14.61 -25.42 7.75
C HIS A 282 -15.11 -25.98 9.07
N VAL A 283 -14.30 -25.96 10.13
CA VAL A 283 -14.63 -26.62 11.41
C VAL A 283 -15.23 -25.65 12.43
N ARG A 284 -14.64 -24.45 12.60
CA ARG A 284 -15.01 -23.51 13.65
C ARG A 284 -16.50 -23.13 13.72
N PRO A 285 -17.23 -22.94 12.59
CA PRO A 285 -18.66 -22.64 12.66
C PRO A 285 -19.51 -23.79 13.20
N TYR A 286 -18.98 -25.01 13.17
CA TYR A 286 -19.71 -26.25 13.50
C TYR A 286 -19.08 -27.03 14.65
N GLU A 287 -18.03 -26.50 15.30
CA GLU A 287 -17.36 -27.18 16.42
C GLU A 287 -18.34 -27.48 17.56
N ALA A 288 -18.32 -28.72 18.06
CA ALA A 288 -19.20 -29.14 19.18
C ALA A 288 -18.75 -28.51 20.51
N GLU A 289 -17.43 -28.29 20.65
CA GLU A 289 -16.83 -27.61 21.80
C GLU A 289 -16.31 -26.24 21.36
N PRO A 290 -16.96 -25.13 21.77
CA PRO A 290 -16.56 -23.78 21.36
C PRO A 290 -15.09 -23.48 21.69
N GLY A 291 -14.32 -23.07 20.67
CA GLY A 291 -12.89 -22.73 20.80
C GLY A 291 -11.93 -23.90 20.53
N SER A 292 -12.42 -25.13 20.35
CA SER A 292 -11.58 -26.30 20.07
C SER A 292 -10.76 -26.16 18.79
N ALA A 293 -11.35 -25.62 17.74
CA ALA A 293 -10.67 -25.36 16.46
C ALA A 293 -9.55 -24.29 16.61
N ASN A 294 -9.80 -23.23 17.38
CA ASN A 294 -8.80 -22.22 17.67
C ASN A 294 -7.64 -22.76 18.51
N ALA A 295 -7.94 -23.57 19.52
CA ALA A 295 -6.91 -24.21 20.35
C ALA A 295 -6.02 -25.14 19.52
N LEU A 296 -6.61 -25.93 18.63
CA LEU A 296 -5.85 -26.78 17.71
C LEU A 296 -5.01 -25.96 16.72
N HIS A 297 -5.56 -24.85 16.21
CA HIS A 297 -4.81 -23.92 15.36
C HIS A 297 -3.57 -23.39 16.06
N GLU A 298 -3.67 -22.85 17.29
CA GLU A 298 -2.51 -22.32 18.02
C GLU A 298 -1.46 -23.41 18.25
N LYS A 299 -1.85 -24.62 18.63
CA LYS A 299 -0.93 -25.76 18.78
C LYS A 299 -0.18 -26.09 17.48
N TRP A 300 -0.83 -26.06 16.35
CA TRP A 300 -0.20 -26.32 15.06
C TRP A 300 0.62 -25.12 14.57
N LYS A 301 0.19 -23.90 14.87
CA LYS A 301 0.94 -22.68 14.57
C LYS A 301 2.31 -22.68 15.22
N GLU A 302 2.40 -23.06 16.53
CA GLU A 302 3.68 -23.21 17.23
C GLU A 302 4.60 -24.23 16.56
N LYS A 303 4.06 -25.39 16.15
CA LYS A 303 4.84 -26.40 15.42
C LYS A 303 5.35 -25.90 14.07
N CYS A 304 4.52 -25.18 13.33
CA CYS A 304 4.88 -24.59 12.04
C CYS A 304 5.95 -23.50 12.22
N ILE A 305 5.82 -22.64 13.24
CA ILE A 305 6.82 -21.63 13.58
C ILE A 305 8.16 -22.30 13.90
N ALA A 306 8.17 -23.32 14.76
CA ALA A 306 9.40 -24.05 15.11
C ALA A 306 10.04 -24.72 13.87
N PHE A 307 9.25 -25.24 12.93
CA PHE A 307 9.74 -25.80 11.69
C PHE A 307 10.32 -24.73 10.77
N LEU A 308 9.64 -23.60 10.60
CA LEU A 308 10.07 -22.50 9.71
C LEU A 308 11.29 -21.74 10.26
N SER A 309 11.50 -21.75 11.57
CA SER A 309 12.61 -21.06 12.24
C SER A 309 13.97 -21.77 12.11
N GLN A 310 14.05 -22.95 11.52
CA GLN A 310 15.33 -23.66 11.34
C GLN A 310 16.25 -22.91 10.38
N ASP A 311 17.56 -22.85 10.65
CA ASP A 311 18.54 -22.10 9.83
C ASP A 311 18.91 -22.72 8.48
N LYS A 312 18.39 -23.88 8.16
CA LYS A 312 18.70 -24.66 6.96
C LYS A 312 17.51 -24.76 6.01
N LEU A 313 17.76 -25.30 4.82
CA LEU A 313 16.70 -25.78 3.94
C LEU A 313 15.85 -26.82 4.64
N LEU A 314 14.54 -26.68 4.51
CA LEU A 314 13.58 -27.55 5.20
C LEU A 314 13.32 -28.84 4.44
N SER A 315 13.12 -29.93 5.20
CA SER A 315 12.76 -31.21 4.60
C SER A 315 11.37 -31.19 3.98
N HIS A 316 11.29 -31.39 2.67
CA HIS A 316 10.01 -31.49 1.97
C HIS A 316 9.15 -32.67 2.45
N ARG A 317 9.80 -33.77 2.86
CA ARG A 317 9.11 -34.94 3.44
C ARG A 317 8.43 -34.57 4.76
N THR A 318 9.14 -33.87 5.63
CA THR A 318 8.61 -33.40 6.91
C THR A 318 7.46 -32.40 6.70
N TYR A 319 7.63 -31.44 5.78
CA TYR A 319 6.59 -30.50 5.38
C TYR A 319 5.31 -31.22 4.93
N LYS A 320 5.40 -32.16 3.99
CA LYS A 320 4.24 -32.94 3.52
C LYS A 320 3.58 -33.74 4.64
N LYS A 321 4.39 -34.28 5.55
CA LYS A 321 3.87 -34.99 6.71
C LYS A 321 3.06 -34.07 7.60
N MET A 322 3.59 -32.90 7.94
CA MET A 322 2.89 -31.89 8.73
C MET A 322 1.57 -31.45 8.10
N CYS A 323 1.54 -31.15 6.80
CA CYS A 323 0.29 -30.82 6.10
C CYS A 323 -0.78 -31.89 6.26
N ARG A 324 -0.41 -33.17 6.09
CA ARG A 324 -1.36 -34.29 6.21
C ARG A 324 -1.86 -34.46 7.65
N GLU A 325 -0.97 -34.28 8.62
CA GLU A 325 -1.31 -34.37 10.05
C GLU A 325 -2.23 -33.22 10.47
N MET A 326 -2.00 -32.02 9.98
CA MET A 326 -2.89 -30.87 10.22
C MET A 326 -4.32 -31.18 9.75
N PHE A 327 -4.49 -31.59 8.49
CA PHE A 327 -5.82 -31.96 7.99
C PHE A 327 -6.46 -33.05 8.82
N ARG A 328 -5.71 -34.12 9.15
CA ARG A 328 -6.21 -35.24 9.96
C ARG A 328 -6.64 -34.83 11.36
N ASP A 329 -5.90 -33.92 11.99
CA ASP A 329 -6.21 -33.48 13.34
C ASP A 329 -7.44 -32.58 13.35
N PHE A 330 -7.61 -31.69 12.37
CA PHE A 330 -8.81 -30.88 12.22
C PHE A 330 -10.06 -31.73 11.84
N ASP A 331 -9.88 -32.74 11.01
CA ASP A 331 -10.95 -33.68 10.61
C ASP A 331 -11.49 -34.51 11.77
N LYS A 332 -10.68 -34.70 12.82
CA LYS A 332 -11.06 -35.41 14.05
C LYS A 332 -11.78 -34.56 15.09
N LEU A 333 -11.83 -33.25 14.91
CA LEU A 333 -12.55 -32.39 15.84
C LEU A 333 -14.03 -32.71 15.80
N PRO A 334 -14.70 -32.86 16.96
CA PRO A 334 -16.13 -33.11 17.00
C PRO A 334 -16.90 -31.90 16.47
N ILE A 335 -17.79 -32.15 15.53
CA ILE A 335 -18.66 -31.12 14.94
C ILE A 335 -20.12 -31.43 15.32
N LEU A 336 -20.94 -30.40 15.36
CA LEU A 336 -22.38 -30.52 15.57
C LEU A 336 -23.03 -31.26 14.38
N ASP A 337 -23.95 -32.17 14.66
CA ASP A 337 -24.74 -32.81 13.63
C ASP A 337 -25.82 -31.82 13.12
N ILE A 338 -25.46 -31.11 12.04
CA ILE A 338 -26.37 -30.17 11.41
C ILE A 338 -27.07 -30.92 10.29
N GLN A 339 -28.31 -31.29 10.55
CA GLN A 339 -29.18 -31.79 9.48
C GLN A 339 -29.27 -30.74 8.39
N LYS A 340 -28.85 -31.14 7.18
CA LYS A 340 -28.91 -30.29 5.97
C LYS A 340 -30.35 -29.95 5.60
#